data_9141e2946b8fc6b753e1bbf8184ab2c9
#
_entry.id   9141e2946b8fc6b753e1bbf8184ab2c9
#
_cell.length_a   1.000
_cell.length_b   1.000
_cell.length_c   1.000
_cell.angle_alpha   90.00
_cell.angle_beta   90.00
_cell.angle_gamma   90.00
#
_symmetry.space_group_name_H-M   'P 1'
#
loop_
_entity.id
_entity.type
_entity.pdbx_description
1 polymer ?
#
loop_
_entity_poly.entity_id
_entity_poly.type
_entity_poly.pdbx_seq_one_letter_code
_entity_poly.pdbx_strand_id
1 'polypeptide(L)'
;MRDKLEKIIKAYEELEKKLSDPAVASDIKEFTRLNKEYAHQSDLIAASREYIGALDDIEAAKEMLHDTTDADEKEMLQMDISENEEKLPQLEEDIKYMLIPSDPNDDKNTIVEIRSAAGGDEAAIFAGDLYKMYQRFCESRGWKTTVLDSSPSEAGGFKSIEFKVEGDRVYSVMKFESGVHRVQRVPKTESQGRIQTSTATVAVLPEAEEIDVQINQSDLRIDTYCASGPGGQCVHTTYSAVRITHLPTNTVVQSQEQRSQIQNREVCMQMLRARLYEMELEKQQAELGAERQSQIGHGNRSEKIRTYNQPQDRVTDHRIGFNSTYNGVLLGDQLGTVIEALAAAERAEKLAQAV
;
A
#
# COMPACT_ATOMS: atom_id res chain seq x y z
N MET A 1 24.97 14.43 -9.13
CA MET A 1 23.97 13.36 -9.42
C MET A 1 24.68 12.11 -9.94
N ARG A 2 25.53 12.21 -10.97
CA ARG A 2 26.25 11.09 -11.62
C ARG A 2 26.83 10.06 -10.64
N ASP A 3 27.66 10.47 -9.67
CA ASP A 3 28.32 9.56 -8.70
C ASP A 3 27.31 8.76 -7.84
N LYS A 4 26.15 9.33 -7.55
CA LYS A 4 25.10 8.64 -6.81
C LYS A 4 24.44 7.56 -7.67
N LEU A 5 24.15 7.90 -8.93
CA LEU A 5 23.51 6.97 -9.89
C LEU A 5 24.43 5.80 -10.25
N GLU A 6 25.73 6.04 -10.43
CA GLU A 6 26.71 4.97 -10.64
C GLU A 6 26.79 3.97 -9.47
N LYS A 7 26.66 4.46 -8.24
CA LYS A 7 26.59 3.58 -7.05
C LYS A 7 25.33 2.74 -7.03
N ILE A 8 24.18 3.32 -7.42
CA ILE A 8 22.91 2.63 -7.49
C ILE A 8 22.96 1.55 -8.59
N ILE A 9 23.49 1.87 -9.76
CA ILE A 9 23.67 0.91 -10.86
C ILE A 9 24.55 -0.28 -10.41
N LYS A 10 25.67 -0.01 -9.73
CA LYS A 10 26.53 -1.08 -9.20
C LYS A 10 25.80 -1.97 -8.17
N ALA A 11 25.03 -1.36 -7.27
CA ALA A 11 24.24 -2.14 -6.29
C ALA A 11 23.19 -3.02 -6.99
N TYR A 12 22.58 -2.52 -8.05
CA TYR A 12 21.63 -3.29 -8.87
C TYR A 12 22.29 -4.47 -9.59
N GLU A 13 23.49 -4.28 -10.15
CA GLU A 13 24.26 -5.36 -10.76
C GLU A 13 24.70 -6.42 -9.75
N GLU A 14 24.96 -6.03 -8.49
CA GLU A 14 25.20 -6.97 -7.41
C GLU A 14 23.92 -7.75 -7.03
N LEU A 15 22.77 -7.10 -7.06
CA LEU A 15 21.47 -7.74 -6.84
C LEU A 15 21.16 -8.77 -7.94
N GLU A 16 21.44 -8.44 -9.20
CA GLU A 16 21.29 -9.34 -10.34
C GLU A 16 22.19 -10.59 -10.20
N LYS A 17 23.42 -10.40 -9.74
CA LYS A 17 24.35 -11.52 -9.44
C LYS A 17 23.82 -12.41 -8.31
N LYS A 18 23.24 -11.82 -7.26
CA LYS A 18 22.62 -12.59 -6.17
C LYS A 18 21.40 -13.39 -6.63
N LEU A 19 20.56 -12.82 -7.50
CA LEU A 19 19.41 -13.53 -8.09
C LEU A 19 19.86 -14.71 -8.97
N SER A 20 21.04 -14.63 -9.57
CA SER A 20 21.63 -15.70 -10.39
C SER A 20 22.30 -16.79 -9.56
N ASP A 21 22.41 -16.63 -8.22
CA ASP A 21 23.02 -17.64 -7.34
C ASP A 21 22.06 -18.81 -7.11
N PRO A 22 22.47 -20.06 -7.40
CA PRO A 22 21.66 -21.25 -7.16
C PRO A 22 21.21 -21.43 -5.70
N ALA A 23 22.00 -20.92 -4.74
CA ALA A 23 21.64 -20.98 -3.33
C ALA A 23 20.41 -20.10 -3.02
N VAL A 24 20.33 -18.91 -3.59
CA VAL A 24 19.19 -18.01 -3.46
C VAL A 24 17.96 -18.54 -4.21
N ALA A 25 18.16 -19.13 -5.39
CA ALA A 25 17.08 -19.73 -6.17
C ALA A 25 16.39 -20.92 -5.46
N SER A 26 17.05 -21.56 -4.50
CA SER A 26 16.47 -22.64 -3.69
C SER A 26 15.60 -22.13 -2.53
N ASP A 27 15.76 -20.90 -2.09
CA ASP A 27 14.91 -20.24 -1.08
C ASP A 27 13.84 -19.36 -1.75
N ILE A 28 12.64 -19.92 -1.89
CA ILE A 28 11.52 -19.26 -2.58
C ILE A 28 11.17 -17.89 -1.96
N LYS A 29 11.24 -17.77 -0.63
CA LYS A 29 10.90 -16.50 0.07
C LYS A 29 11.93 -15.42 -0.24
N GLU A 30 13.21 -15.74 -0.11
CA GLU A 30 14.31 -14.80 -0.37
C GLU A 30 14.38 -14.44 -1.86
N PHE A 31 14.23 -15.43 -2.75
CA PHE A 31 14.16 -15.19 -4.20
C PHE A 31 13.01 -14.26 -4.58
N THR A 32 11.81 -14.48 -4.03
CA THR A 32 10.65 -13.63 -4.32
C THR A 32 10.88 -12.19 -3.81
N ARG A 33 11.48 -12.02 -2.64
CA ARG A 33 11.82 -10.72 -2.08
C ARG A 33 12.81 -9.96 -2.98
N LEU A 34 13.92 -10.59 -3.33
CA LEU A 34 14.95 -9.99 -4.18
C LEU A 34 14.45 -9.70 -5.60
N ASN A 35 13.60 -10.56 -6.14
CA ASN A 35 13.03 -10.36 -7.47
C ASN A 35 12.05 -9.17 -7.52
N LYS A 36 11.27 -8.96 -6.45
CA LYS A 36 10.43 -7.76 -6.31
C LYS A 36 11.29 -6.49 -6.22
N GLU A 37 12.35 -6.52 -5.42
CA GLU A 37 13.28 -5.40 -5.28
C GLU A 37 13.97 -5.08 -6.62
N TYR A 38 14.40 -6.11 -7.36
CA TYR A 38 14.98 -5.98 -8.69
C TYR A 38 13.98 -5.34 -9.68
N ALA A 39 12.74 -5.85 -9.73
CA ALA A 39 11.71 -5.31 -10.61
C ALA A 39 11.36 -3.86 -10.27
N HIS A 40 11.32 -3.52 -8.99
CA HIS A 40 11.01 -2.16 -8.53
C HIS A 40 12.10 -1.14 -8.90
N GLN A 41 13.36 -1.55 -8.95
CA GLN A 41 14.48 -0.68 -9.31
C GLN A 41 14.74 -0.59 -10.82
N SER A 42 14.14 -1.45 -11.65
CA SER A 42 14.44 -1.57 -13.07
C SER A 42 14.23 -0.26 -13.84
N ASP A 43 13.15 0.47 -13.56
CA ASP A 43 12.80 1.72 -14.24
C ASP A 43 13.77 2.85 -13.84
N LEU A 44 14.15 2.92 -12.56
CA LEU A 44 15.16 3.85 -12.07
C LEU A 44 16.53 3.60 -12.74
N ILE A 45 16.90 2.32 -12.87
CA ILE A 45 18.17 1.95 -13.50
C ILE A 45 18.16 2.27 -15.00
N ALA A 46 17.04 2.02 -15.69
CA ALA A 46 16.90 2.37 -17.11
C ALA A 46 17.06 3.89 -17.32
N ALA A 47 16.32 4.70 -16.57
CA ALA A 47 16.42 6.16 -16.62
C ALA A 47 17.81 6.67 -16.20
N SER A 48 18.45 6.04 -15.21
CA SER A 48 19.81 6.41 -14.77
C SER A 48 20.86 6.11 -15.82
N ARG A 49 20.75 4.98 -16.52
CA ARG A 49 21.66 4.64 -17.62
C ARG A 49 21.48 5.59 -18.80
N GLU A 50 20.23 5.94 -19.14
CA GLU A 50 19.93 6.91 -20.21
C GLU A 50 20.48 8.30 -19.86
N TYR A 51 20.33 8.76 -18.62
CA TYR A 51 20.86 10.04 -18.14
C TYR A 51 22.40 10.08 -18.20
N ILE A 52 23.08 9.03 -17.74
CA ILE A 52 24.55 8.94 -17.80
C ILE A 52 25.01 8.85 -19.25
N GLY A 53 24.35 8.06 -20.10
CA GLY A 53 24.64 7.97 -21.51
C GLY A 53 24.54 9.32 -22.21
N ALA A 54 23.46 10.08 -21.98
CA ALA A 54 23.29 11.43 -22.54
C ALA A 54 24.40 12.40 -22.09
N LEU A 55 24.87 12.30 -20.83
CA LEU A 55 25.99 13.09 -20.33
C LEU A 55 27.31 12.71 -21.02
N ASP A 56 27.58 11.41 -21.18
CA ASP A 56 28.77 10.89 -21.83
C ASP A 56 28.79 11.27 -23.32
N ASP A 57 27.63 11.20 -24.00
CA ASP A 57 27.48 11.60 -25.40
C ASP A 57 27.72 13.10 -25.58
N ILE A 58 27.22 13.96 -24.69
CA ILE A 58 27.48 15.41 -24.72
C ILE A 58 28.96 15.70 -24.49
N GLU A 59 29.63 15.01 -23.56
CA GLU A 59 31.05 15.20 -23.29
C GLU A 59 31.89 14.78 -24.50
N ALA A 60 31.62 13.60 -25.06
CA ALA A 60 32.28 13.10 -26.28
C ALA A 60 32.05 14.02 -27.52
N ALA A 61 30.80 14.48 -27.71
CA ALA A 61 30.49 15.39 -28.81
C ALA A 61 31.17 16.74 -28.64
N LYS A 62 31.31 17.28 -27.43
CA LYS A 62 32.07 18.51 -27.13
C LYS A 62 33.56 18.36 -27.40
N GLU A 63 34.18 17.22 -27.07
CA GLU A 63 35.56 16.90 -27.39
C GLU A 63 35.77 16.84 -28.93
N MET A 64 34.90 16.11 -29.63
CA MET A 64 34.95 16.02 -31.12
C MET A 64 34.76 17.37 -31.77
N LEU A 65 33.85 18.21 -31.24
CA LEU A 65 33.60 19.56 -31.76
C LEU A 65 34.83 20.45 -31.65
N HIS A 66 35.68 20.21 -30.65
CA HIS A 66 36.93 20.95 -30.48
C HIS A 66 37.99 20.54 -31.54
N ASP A 67 38.00 19.26 -31.92
CA ASP A 67 39.06 18.70 -32.78
C ASP A 67 38.70 18.73 -34.27
N THR A 68 37.40 18.80 -34.63
CA THR A 68 36.97 18.81 -36.04
C THR A 68 37.08 20.20 -36.67
N THR A 69 37.42 20.24 -37.96
CA THR A 69 37.47 21.46 -38.78
C THR A 69 36.38 21.51 -39.87
N ASP A 70 35.64 20.41 -40.06
CA ASP A 70 34.56 20.28 -41.03
C ASP A 70 33.29 20.99 -40.52
N ALA A 71 32.68 21.81 -41.40
CA ALA A 71 31.51 22.61 -41.05
C ALA A 71 30.23 21.75 -40.87
N ASP A 72 30.05 20.75 -41.76
CA ASP A 72 28.88 19.88 -41.73
C ASP A 72 28.91 18.96 -40.50
N GLU A 73 30.09 18.46 -40.14
CA GLU A 73 30.30 17.64 -38.93
C GLU A 73 30.08 18.46 -37.65
N LYS A 74 30.49 19.72 -37.63
CA LYS A 74 30.20 20.64 -36.53
C LYS A 74 28.70 20.86 -36.31
N GLU A 75 27.96 21.05 -37.39
CA GLU A 75 26.50 21.25 -37.31
C GLU A 75 25.81 20.00 -36.75
N MET A 76 26.19 18.80 -37.19
CA MET A 76 25.68 17.54 -36.62
C MET A 76 25.97 17.41 -35.13
N LEU A 77 27.22 17.61 -34.72
CA LEU A 77 27.60 17.50 -33.29
C LEU A 77 26.88 18.55 -32.43
N GLN A 78 26.65 19.76 -32.94
CA GLN A 78 25.86 20.76 -32.23
C GLN A 78 24.38 20.36 -32.09
N MET A 79 23.79 19.73 -33.10
CA MET A 79 22.42 19.19 -33.01
C MET A 79 22.34 18.07 -31.98
N ASP A 80 23.27 17.12 -31.97
CA ASP A 80 23.32 16.03 -31.01
C ASP A 80 23.46 16.54 -29.57
N ILE A 81 24.32 17.55 -29.37
CA ILE A 81 24.46 18.19 -28.03
C ILE A 81 23.14 18.83 -27.60
N SER A 82 22.50 19.61 -28.51
CA SER A 82 21.25 20.30 -28.19
C SER A 82 20.13 19.33 -27.87
N GLU A 83 20.00 18.24 -28.62
CA GLU A 83 18.97 17.21 -28.39
C GLU A 83 19.16 16.50 -27.04
N ASN A 84 20.39 16.16 -26.68
CA ASN A 84 20.68 15.53 -25.39
C ASN A 84 20.52 16.53 -24.23
N GLU A 85 20.95 17.81 -24.41
CA GLU A 85 20.75 18.85 -23.39
C GLU A 85 19.26 19.16 -23.13
N GLU A 86 18.38 19.02 -24.13
CA GLU A 86 16.93 19.15 -23.93
C GLU A 86 16.30 17.98 -23.17
N LYS A 87 16.85 16.76 -23.28
CA LYS A 87 16.36 15.56 -22.56
C LYS A 87 16.78 15.53 -21.10
N LEU A 88 17.96 16.07 -20.78
CA LEU A 88 18.54 15.99 -19.43
C LEU A 88 17.63 16.51 -18.31
N PRO A 89 16.97 17.68 -18.41
CA PRO A 89 16.13 18.19 -17.32
C PRO A 89 14.96 17.27 -16.98
N GLN A 90 14.32 16.69 -18.00
CA GLN A 90 13.21 15.76 -17.81
C GLN A 90 13.68 14.47 -17.13
N LEU A 91 14.76 13.87 -17.62
CA LEU A 91 15.36 12.68 -17.03
C LEU A 91 15.81 12.92 -15.59
N GLU A 92 16.35 14.10 -15.31
CA GLU A 92 16.75 14.47 -13.94
C GLU A 92 15.57 14.58 -12.99
N GLU A 93 14.44 15.12 -13.43
CA GLU A 93 13.21 15.22 -12.65
C GLU A 93 12.59 13.83 -12.42
N ASP A 94 12.54 13.00 -13.46
CA ASP A 94 12.03 11.63 -13.37
C ASP A 94 12.88 10.77 -12.41
N ILE A 95 14.22 10.87 -12.51
CA ILE A 95 15.13 10.17 -11.60
C ILE A 95 14.97 10.66 -10.15
N LYS A 96 14.89 11.96 -9.92
CA LYS A 96 14.64 12.52 -8.58
C LYS A 96 13.36 11.95 -7.98
N TYR A 97 12.32 11.83 -8.80
CA TYR A 97 11.05 11.23 -8.36
C TYR A 97 11.21 9.74 -8.01
N MET A 98 11.89 8.95 -8.86
CA MET A 98 12.12 7.53 -8.64
C MET A 98 13.03 7.25 -7.43
N LEU A 99 13.85 8.22 -7.03
CA LEU A 99 14.69 8.14 -5.82
C LEU A 99 13.93 8.41 -4.52
N ILE A 100 12.68 8.91 -4.59
CA ILE A 100 11.85 9.08 -3.42
C ILE A 100 11.40 7.69 -2.95
N PRO A 101 11.55 7.36 -1.66
CA PRO A 101 11.11 6.06 -1.15
C PRO A 101 9.62 5.85 -1.47
N SER A 102 9.31 4.79 -2.21
CA SER A 102 7.93 4.36 -2.41
C SER A 102 7.35 3.85 -1.09
N ASP A 103 6.05 4.01 -0.90
CA ASP A 103 5.35 3.40 0.23
C ASP A 103 5.45 1.86 0.10
N PRO A 104 5.94 1.14 1.12
CA PRO A 104 6.03 -0.32 1.09
C PRO A 104 4.66 -1.00 0.88
N ASN A 105 3.57 -0.27 1.07
CA ASN A 105 2.22 -0.76 0.84
C ASN A 105 1.76 -0.60 -0.63
N ASP A 106 2.44 0.19 -1.45
CA ASP A 106 2.00 0.51 -2.82
C ASP A 106 1.78 -0.73 -3.70
N ASP A 107 2.53 -1.81 -3.48
CA ASP A 107 2.42 -3.08 -4.23
C ASP A 107 1.39 -4.06 -3.63
N LYS A 108 0.78 -3.72 -2.49
CA LYS A 108 -0.16 -4.63 -1.82
C LYS A 108 -1.54 -4.61 -2.49
N ASN A 109 -2.24 -5.73 -2.38
CA ASN A 109 -3.68 -5.77 -2.60
C ASN A 109 -4.37 -4.86 -1.59
N THR A 110 -5.61 -4.48 -1.88
CA THR A 110 -6.31 -3.46 -1.12
C THR A 110 -7.67 -3.95 -0.68
N ILE A 111 -8.03 -3.63 0.54
CA ILE A 111 -9.39 -3.78 1.06
C ILE A 111 -10.03 -2.39 1.06
N VAL A 112 -11.14 -2.28 0.32
CA VAL A 112 -11.92 -1.05 0.22
C VAL A 112 -13.21 -1.23 0.98
N GLU A 113 -13.47 -0.34 1.94
CA GLU A 113 -14.70 -0.29 2.69
C GLU A 113 -15.46 0.99 2.37
N ILE A 114 -16.72 0.87 1.98
CA ILE A 114 -17.63 1.99 1.74
C ILE A 114 -18.74 1.93 2.77
N ARG A 115 -18.95 3.01 3.51
CA ARG A 115 -20.06 3.15 4.45
C ARG A 115 -20.91 4.35 4.13
N SER A 116 -22.24 4.18 4.20
CA SER A 116 -23.17 5.31 4.18
C SER A 116 -22.96 6.16 5.45
N ALA A 117 -22.94 7.50 5.28
CA ALA A 117 -22.79 8.43 6.39
C ALA A 117 -24.02 9.34 6.50
N ALA A 118 -23.89 10.66 6.36
CA ALA A 118 -25.02 11.56 6.49
C ALA A 118 -25.93 11.52 5.25
N GLY A 119 -27.24 11.29 5.42
CA GLY A 119 -28.22 11.33 4.32
C GLY A 119 -29.24 10.18 4.29
N GLY A 120 -29.19 9.27 5.28
CA GLY A 120 -30.15 8.16 5.38
C GLY A 120 -30.09 7.25 4.15
N ASP A 121 -31.26 6.91 3.59
CA ASP A 121 -31.39 5.98 2.45
C ASP A 121 -30.64 6.44 1.21
N GLU A 122 -30.60 7.75 0.95
CA GLU A 122 -29.84 8.29 -0.18
C GLU A 122 -28.34 8.10 -0.04
N ALA A 123 -27.81 8.16 1.18
CA ALA A 123 -26.41 7.86 1.44
C ALA A 123 -26.09 6.38 1.16
N ALA A 124 -27.02 5.46 1.47
CA ALA A 124 -26.86 4.05 1.16
C ALA A 124 -26.92 3.77 -0.35
N ILE A 125 -27.80 4.45 -1.08
CA ILE A 125 -27.88 4.36 -2.56
C ILE A 125 -26.58 4.89 -3.16
N PHE A 126 -26.06 6.01 -2.65
CA PHE A 126 -24.80 6.59 -3.10
C PHE A 126 -23.60 5.68 -2.83
N ALA A 127 -23.56 5.03 -1.67
CA ALA A 127 -22.54 4.00 -1.40
C ALA A 127 -22.57 2.86 -2.44
N GLY A 128 -23.76 2.45 -2.88
CA GLY A 128 -23.93 1.49 -3.96
C GLY A 128 -23.47 2.01 -5.32
N ASP A 129 -23.65 3.29 -5.60
CA ASP A 129 -23.16 3.92 -6.83
C ASP A 129 -21.63 4.01 -6.85
N LEU A 130 -21.00 4.35 -5.71
CA LEU A 130 -19.54 4.35 -5.55
C LEU A 130 -18.95 2.94 -5.73
N TYR A 131 -19.58 1.92 -5.13
CA TYR A 131 -19.16 0.53 -5.33
C TYR A 131 -19.15 0.14 -6.81
N LYS A 132 -20.23 0.45 -7.54
CA LYS A 132 -20.30 0.17 -8.98
C LYS A 132 -19.28 0.94 -9.80
N MET A 133 -18.99 2.18 -9.42
CA MET A 133 -17.94 2.99 -10.03
C MET A 133 -16.57 2.32 -9.86
N TYR A 134 -16.22 1.91 -8.63
CA TYR A 134 -14.95 1.24 -8.38
C TYR A 134 -14.87 -0.13 -9.05
N GLN A 135 -15.97 -0.90 -9.07
CA GLN A 135 -15.99 -2.18 -9.77
C GLN A 135 -15.64 -2.02 -11.24
N ARG A 136 -16.28 -1.08 -11.96
CA ARG A 136 -15.99 -0.80 -13.37
C ARG A 136 -14.55 -0.33 -13.58
N PHE A 137 -14.07 0.55 -12.69
CA PHE A 137 -12.70 1.03 -12.75
C PHE A 137 -11.71 -0.12 -12.59
N CYS A 138 -11.93 -1.01 -11.63
CA CYS A 138 -11.08 -2.19 -11.43
C CYS A 138 -11.13 -3.13 -12.64
N GLU A 139 -12.32 -3.38 -13.20
CA GLU A 139 -12.50 -4.17 -14.42
C GLU A 139 -11.74 -3.58 -15.62
N SER A 140 -11.76 -2.26 -15.80
CA SER A 140 -11.02 -1.59 -16.89
C SER A 140 -9.50 -1.71 -16.74
N ARG A 141 -9.00 -1.90 -15.53
CA ARG A 141 -7.59 -2.12 -15.20
C ARG A 141 -7.19 -3.61 -15.17
N GLY A 142 -8.14 -4.52 -15.39
CA GLY A 142 -7.90 -5.96 -15.29
C GLY A 142 -7.72 -6.46 -13.84
N TRP A 143 -8.14 -5.65 -12.85
CA TRP A 143 -8.08 -6.02 -11.44
C TRP A 143 -9.30 -6.85 -11.04
N LYS A 144 -9.08 -7.83 -10.17
CA LYS A 144 -10.13 -8.69 -9.65
C LYS A 144 -10.72 -8.10 -8.38
N THR A 145 -12.05 -8.03 -8.32
CA THR A 145 -12.78 -7.59 -7.12
C THR A 145 -13.52 -8.76 -6.48
N THR A 146 -13.43 -8.89 -5.15
CA THR A 146 -14.12 -9.92 -4.37
C THR A 146 -14.79 -9.27 -3.17
N VAL A 147 -16.11 -9.41 -3.04
CA VAL A 147 -16.85 -8.89 -1.88
C VAL A 147 -16.54 -9.77 -0.66
N LEU A 148 -16.11 -9.13 0.44
CA LEU A 148 -15.83 -9.78 1.71
C LEU A 148 -17.02 -9.75 2.65
N ASP A 149 -17.65 -8.56 2.79
CA ASP A 149 -18.83 -8.37 3.61
C ASP A 149 -19.74 -7.29 3.01
N SER A 150 -21.04 -7.40 3.25
CA SER A 150 -22.01 -6.40 2.80
C SER A 150 -23.24 -6.34 3.67
N SER A 151 -23.68 -5.12 3.97
CA SER A 151 -24.94 -4.83 4.65
C SER A 151 -25.84 -4.04 3.70
N PRO A 152 -26.76 -4.69 2.97
CA PRO A 152 -27.63 -4.01 2.04
C PRO A 152 -28.65 -3.11 2.77
N SER A 153 -29.12 -2.05 2.09
CA SER A 153 -30.19 -1.19 2.57
C SER A 153 -31.52 -1.56 1.91
N GLU A 154 -32.64 -1.44 2.64
CA GLU A 154 -33.99 -1.69 2.12
C GLU A 154 -34.36 -0.74 0.97
N ALA A 155 -33.83 0.48 1.00
CA ALA A 155 -34.02 1.48 -0.07
C ALA A 155 -33.14 1.25 -1.30
N GLY A 156 -32.31 0.23 -1.28
CA GLY A 156 -31.28 -0.07 -2.28
C GLY A 156 -29.90 0.47 -1.90
N GLY A 157 -28.87 -0.06 -2.54
CA GLY A 157 -27.48 0.22 -2.18
C GLY A 157 -27.04 -0.49 -0.89
N PHE A 158 -26.06 0.09 -0.17
CA PHE A 158 -25.42 -0.55 0.98
C PHE A 158 -25.32 0.43 2.17
N LYS A 159 -25.62 -0.07 3.38
CA LYS A 159 -25.23 0.60 4.63
C LYS A 159 -23.72 0.53 4.80
N SER A 160 -23.16 -0.64 4.50
CA SER A 160 -21.72 -0.87 4.38
C SER A 160 -21.45 -1.94 3.34
N ILE A 161 -20.33 -1.82 2.63
CA ILE A 161 -19.80 -2.87 1.77
C ILE A 161 -18.28 -2.86 1.87
N GLU A 162 -17.72 -4.06 2.00
CA GLU A 162 -16.29 -4.30 2.07
C GLU A 162 -15.90 -5.28 0.97
N PHE A 163 -14.91 -4.90 0.17
CA PHE A 163 -14.43 -5.73 -0.92
C PHE A 163 -12.92 -5.64 -1.08
N LYS A 164 -12.32 -6.74 -1.48
CA LYS A 164 -10.91 -6.86 -1.81
C LYS A 164 -10.69 -6.56 -3.28
N VAL A 165 -9.62 -5.83 -3.59
CA VAL A 165 -9.14 -5.58 -4.95
C VAL A 165 -7.75 -6.21 -5.07
N GLU A 166 -7.61 -7.13 -6.03
CA GLU A 166 -6.37 -7.87 -6.31
C GLU A 166 -5.84 -7.49 -7.68
N GLY A 167 -4.57 -7.17 -7.77
CA GLY A 167 -3.90 -6.79 -9.02
C GLY A 167 -2.55 -6.16 -8.79
N ASP A 168 -1.96 -5.63 -9.85
CA ASP A 168 -0.66 -4.97 -9.78
C ASP A 168 -0.82 -3.53 -9.25
N ARG A 169 -0.03 -3.18 -8.22
CA ARG A 169 0.07 -1.85 -7.62
C ARG A 169 -1.29 -1.20 -7.27
N VAL A 170 -2.21 -2.00 -6.77
CA VAL A 170 -3.58 -1.56 -6.49
C VAL A 170 -3.62 -0.46 -5.44
N TYR A 171 -2.87 -0.62 -4.33
CA TYR A 171 -2.88 0.34 -3.24
C TYR A 171 -2.34 1.70 -3.68
N SER A 172 -1.30 1.74 -4.51
CA SER A 172 -0.71 2.99 -5.02
C SER A 172 -1.72 3.89 -5.77
N VAL A 173 -2.76 3.28 -6.34
CA VAL A 173 -3.83 3.95 -7.10
C VAL A 173 -5.05 4.22 -6.22
N MET A 174 -5.51 3.20 -5.48
CA MET A 174 -6.74 3.28 -4.71
C MET A 174 -6.62 4.14 -3.45
N LYS A 175 -5.42 4.32 -2.88
CA LYS A 175 -5.18 5.17 -1.69
C LYS A 175 -5.75 6.58 -1.82
N PHE A 176 -5.80 7.13 -3.04
CA PHE A 176 -6.36 8.46 -3.32
C PHE A 176 -7.88 8.54 -3.16
N GLU A 177 -8.56 7.41 -3.08
CA GLU A 177 -10.02 7.36 -2.93
C GLU A 177 -10.47 7.36 -1.46
N SER A 178 -9.52 7.25 -0.51
CA SER A 178 -9.87 7.26 0.91
C SER A 178 -10.31 8.63 1.40
N GLY A 179 -11.45 8.66 2.11
CA GLY A 179 -12.02 9.89 2.69
C GLY A 179 -13.54 9.97 2.57
N VAL A 180 -14.06 11.20 2.72
CA VAL A 180 -15.50 11.48 2.66
C VAL A 180 -15.90 11.95 1.28
N HIS A 181 -16.77 11.20 0.63
CA HIS A 181 -17.37 11.53 -0.67
C HIS A 181 -18.75 12.16 -0.46
N ARG A 182 -19.03 13.26 -1.12
CA ARG A 182 -20.29 14.01 -1.01
C ARG A 182 -21.02 14.05 -2.33
N VAL A 183 -22.31 13.66 -2.34
CA VAL A 183 -23.18 13.77 -3.50
C VAL A 183 -24.21 14.86 -3.30
N GLN A 184 -24.48 15.62 -4.35
CA GLN A 184 -25.56 16.61 -4.45
C GLN A 184 -26.41 16.25 -5.66
N ARG A 185 -27.61 15.70 -5.39
CA ARG A 185 -28.59 15.32 -6.41
C ARG A 185 -29.98 15.31 -5.82
N VAL A 186 -30.99 15.21 -6.69
CA VAL A 186 -32.35 14.90 -6.25
C VAL A 186 -32.40 13.41 -5.90
N PRO A 187 -32.65 13.03 -4.63
CA PRO A 187 -32.75 11.63 -4.24
C PRO A 187 -33.81 10.88 -4.98
N LYS A 188 -33.61 9.60 -5.22
CA LYS A 188 -34.68 8.72 -5.79
C LYS A 188 -35.92 8.63 -4.89
N THR A 189 -35.74 8.90 -3.58
CA THR A 189 -36.82 8.89 -2.58
C THR A 189 -37.52 10.24 -2.40
N GLU A 190 -37.06 11.29 -3.11
CA GLU A 190 -37.62 12.65 -3.00
C GLU A 190 -38.70 12.89 -4.04
N SER A 191 -39.92 13.20 -3.58
CA SER A 191 -41.09 13.45 -4.45
C SER A 191 -41.22 14.90 -4.91
N GLN A 192 -40.57 15.85 -4.24
CA GLN A 192 -40.70 17.30 -4.50
C GLN A 192 -39.58 17.89 -5.34
N GLY A 193 -38.64 17.06 -5.83
CA GLY A 193 -37.54 17.47 -6.70
C GLY A 193 -36.47 18.31 -5.99
N ARG A 194 -36.39 18.27 -4.65
CA ARG A 194 -35.40 19.04 -3.89
C ARG A 194 -34.04 18.37 -3.96
N ILE A 195 -33.01 19.16 -4.24
CA ILE A 195 -31.61 18.71 -4.17
C ILE A 195 -31.24 18.48 -2.71
N GLN A 196 -30.75 17.27 -2.41
CA GLN A 196 -30.23 16.93 -1.10
C GLN A 196 -28.74 16.66 -1.18
N THR A 197 -28.09 16.74 -0.03
CA THR A 197 -26.66 16.46 0.12
C THR A 197 -26.48 15.27 1.02
N SER A 198 -25.90 14.21 0.48
CA SER A 198 -25.59 12.97 1.20
C SER A 198 -24.08 12.69 1.16
N THR A 199 -23.58 11.91 2.12
CA THR A 199 -22.18 11.54 2.20
C THR A 199 -22.02 10.03 2.39
N ALA A 200 -20.95 9.51 1.82
CA ALA A 200 -20.45 8.16 2.10
C ALA A 200 -18.94 8.25 2.41
N THR A 201 -18.46 7.41 3.30
CA THR A 201 -17.04 7.30 3.63
C THR A 201 -16.43 6.13 2.89
N VAL A 202 -15.23 6.31 2.37
CA VAL A 202 -14.43 5.28 1.74
C VAL A 202 -13.13 5.14 2.54
N ALA A 203 -12.88 3.95 3.06
CA ALA A 203 -11.59 3.59 3.65
C ALA A 203 -10.87 2.66 2.68
N VAL A 204 -9.59 2.90 2.47
CA VAL A 204 -8.72 2.11 1.59
C VAL A 204 -7.54 1.64 2.43
N LEU A 205 -7.51 0.34 2.71
CA LEU A 205 -6.52 -0.27 3.59
C LEU A 205 -5.68 -1.27 2.80
N PRO A 206 -4.37 -1.33 3.02
CA PRO A 206 -3.53 -2.37 2.43
C PRO A 206 -3.92 -3.73 3.03
N GLU A 207 -3.83 -4.79 2.22
CA GLU A 207 -4.03 -6.16 2.72
C GLU A 207 -2.98 -6.47 3.80
N ALA A 208 -3.44 -6.92 4.97
CA ALA A 208 -2.57 -7.29 6.07
C ALA A 208 -1.75 -8.54 5.72
N GLU A 209 -0.48 -8.54 6.09
CA GLU A 209 0.38 -9.72 5.96
C GLU A 209 0.02 -10.78 7.01
N GLU A 210 0.23 -12.05 6.65
CA GLU A 210 0.07 -13.14 7.61
C GLU A 210 1.06 -12.98 8.78
N ILE A 211 0.54 -13.12 9.99
CA ILE A 211 1.34 -13.02 11.21
C ILE A 211 2.16 -14.30 11.38
N ASP A 212 3.47 -14.21 11.22
CA ASP A 212 4.41 -15.32 11.52
C ASP A 212 5.11 -15.05 12.85
N VAL A 213 4.68 -15.78 13.90
CA VAL A 213 5.28 -15.66 15.23
C VAL A 213 6.50 -16.57 15.33
N GLN A 214 7.69 -15.99 15.20
CA GLN A 214 8.96 -16.68 15.42
C GLN A 214 9.39 -16.52 16.89
N ILE A 215 9.54 -17.65 17.59
CA ILE A 215 9.98 -17.67 18.98
C ILE A 215 11.43 -18.13 19.04
N ASN A 216 12.34 -17.21 19.42
CA ASN A 216 13.73 -17.55 19.64
C ASN A 216 13.90 -18.18 21.02
N GLN A 217 14.67 -19.26 21.13
CA GLN A 217 14.93 -19.92 22.41
C GLN A 217 15.71 -19.04 23.40
N SER A 218 16.54 -18.11 22.91
CA SER A 218 17.27 -17.13 23.71
C SER A 218 16.36 -16.16 24.48
N ASP A 219 15.16 -15.94 23.97
CA ASP A 219 14.18 -15.01 24.54
C ASP A 219 13.26 -15.66 25.57
N LEU A 220 13.50 -16.95 25.86
CA LEU A 220 12.71 -17.73 26.79
C LEU A 220 13.47 -18.00 28.09
N ARG A 221 12.83 -17.71 29.22
CA ARG A 221 13.24 -18.23 30.50
C ARG A 221 12.31 -19.39 30.87
N ILE A 222 12.88 -20.57 31.07
CA ILE A 222 12.16 -21.79 31.38
C ILE A 222 12.46 -22.18 32.83
N ASP A 223 11.44 -22.18 33.67
CA ASP A 223 11.52 -22.55 35.05
C ASP A 223 10.73 -23.87 35.26
N THR A 224 11.33 -24.83 35.96
CA THR A 224 10.67 -26.08 36.33
C THR A 224 10.41 -26.13 37.82
N TYR A 225 9.25 -26.65 38.24
CA TYR A 225 8.85 -26.73 39.62
C TYR A 225 7.98 -27.97 39.90
N CYS A 226 7.76 -28.28 41.17
CA CYS A 226 6.88 -29.39 41.54
C CYS A 226 5.41 -29.01 41.31
N ALA A 227 4.66 -29.91 40.68
CA ALA A 227 3.22 -29.67 40.48
C ALA A 227 2.48 -29.50 41.81
N SER A 228 1.48 -28.63 41.86
CA SER A 228 0.63 -28.41 43.01
C SER A 228 -0.75 -29.05 42.74
N GLY A 229 -1.29 -29.80 43.75
CA GLY A 229 -2.60 -30.43 43.63
C GLY A 229 -2.73 -31.70 44.47
N PRO A 230 -3.91 -32.32 44.53
CA PRO A 230 -4.10 -33.59 45.22
C PRO A 230 -3.34 -34.71 44.49
N GLY A 231 -2.37 -35.32 45.15
CA GLY A 231 -1.55 -36.40 44.57
C GLY A 231 -0.63 -37.04 45.61
N GLY A 232 0.00 -38.14 45.24
CA GLY A 232 0.95 -38.87 46.10
C GLY A 232 2.36 -38.24 46.04
N GLN A 233 3.36 -38.88 46.70
CA GLN A 233 4.73 -38.40 46.80
C GLN A 233 5.37 -38.01 45.45
N CYS A 234 4.98 -38.66 44.36
CA CYS A 234 5.51 -38.38 43.03
C CYS A 234 5.18 -36.95 42.52
N VAL A 235 4.00 -36.42 42.86
CA VAL A 235 3.56 -35.07 42.46
C VAL A 235 4.36 -33.99 43.19
N HIS A 236 4.75 -34.21 44.42
CA HIS A 236 5.46 -33.24 45.26
C HIS A 236 6.99 -33.32 45.20
N THR A 237 7.53 -34.37 44.57
CA THR A 237 9.01 -34.59 44.50
C THR A 237 9.53 -34.45 43.08
N THR A 238 8.69 -34.56 42.05
CA THR A 238 9.12 -34.52 40.66
C THR A 238 8.89 -33.12 40.08
N TYR A 239 9.92 -32.51 39.49
CA TYR A 239 9.84 -31.21 38.80
C TYR A 239 9.18 -31.37 37.41
N SER A 240 7.91 -31.75 37.39
CA SER A 240 7.16 -31.99 36.16
C SER A 240 6.45 -30.75 35.64
N ALA A 241 6.13 -29.79 36.49
CA ALA A 241 5.50 -28.54 36.07
C ALA A 241 6.54 -27.59 35.39
N VAL A 242 6.10 -26.91 34.36
CA VAL A 242 6.93 -26.00 33.56
C VAL A 242 6.27 -24.63 33.47
N ARG A 243 7.06 -23.60 33.67
CA ARG A 243 6.71 -22.21 33.43
C ARG A 243 7.66 -21.65 32.40
N ILE A 244 7.14 -21.03 31.35
CA ILE A 244 7.91 -20.33 30.33
C ILE A 244 7.56 -18.85 30.38
N THR A 245 8.57 -18.01 30.49
CA THR A 245 8.46 -16.55 30.41
C THR A 245 9.13 -16.09 29.14
N HIS A 246 8.39 -15.42 28.28
CA HIS A 246 8.94 -14.74 27.11
C HIS A 246 9.45 -13.37 27.52
N LEU A 247 10.77 -13.18 27.53
CA LEU A 247 11.42 -12.00 28.09
C LEU A 247 11.03 -10.68 27.39
N PRO A 248 10.93 -10.59 26.04
CA PRO A 248 10.61 -9.35 25.37
C PRO A 248 9.20 -8.83 25.67
N THR A 249 8.21 -9.71 25.78
CA THR A 249 6.81 -9.34 26.03
C THR A 249 6.38 -9.54 27.49
N ASN A 250 7.26 -10.12 28.30
CA ASN A 250 6.97 -10.53 29.68
C ASN A 250 5.73 -11.45 29.82
N THR A 251 5.38 -12.18 28.74
CA THR A 251 4.27 -13.13 28.73
C THR A 251 4.67 -14.39 29.46
N VAL A 252 3.87 -14.80 30.45
CA VAL A 252 4.11 -15.99 31.26
C VAL A 252 3.04 -17.04 30.96
N VAL A 253 3.48 -18.26 30.66
CA VAL A 253 2.64 -19.43 30.51
C VAL A 253 3.14 -20.56 31.42
N GLN A 254 2.23 -21.39 31.95
CA GLN A 254 2.59 -22.52 32.79
C GLN A 254 1.70 -23.72 32.51
N SER A 255 2.27 -24.90 32.63
CA SER A 255 1.53 -26.18 32.55
C SER A 255 2.02 -27.18 33.58
N GLN A 256 1.07 -27.89 34.22
CA GLN A 256 1.33 -28.94 35.18
C GLN A 256 0.39 -30.14 35.00
N GLU A 257 -0.35 -30.20 33.89
CA GLU A 257 -1.42 -31.19 33.69
C GLU A 257 -0.85 -32.57 33.30
N GLN A 258 0.31 -32.57 32.64
CA GLN A 258 0.92 -33.82 32.20
C GLN A 258 1.92 -34.34 33.25
N ARG A 259 2.11 -35.67 33.27
CA ARG A 259 3.08 -36.32 34.17
C ARG A 259 4.54 -36.10 33.72
N SER A 260 4.76 -35.80 32.43
CA SER A 260 6.08 -35.60 31.84
C SER A 260 6.41 -34.12 31.71
N GLN A 261 7.59 -33.71 32.18
CA GLN A 261 8.15 -32.37 32.03
C GLN A 261 8.24 -31.97 30.55
N ILE A 262 8.62 -32.90 29.68
CA ILE A 262 8.76 -32.66 28.23
C ILE A 262 7.40 -32.30 27.63
N GLN A 263 6.35 -33.06 27.97
CA GLN A 263 4.99 -32.80 27.49
C GLN A 263 4.46 -31.45 28.02
N ASN A 264 4.69 -31.12 29.32
CA ASN A 264 4.31 -29.82 29.86
C ASN A 264 5.04 -28.67 29.17
N ARG A 265 6.33 -28.86 28.79
CA ARG A 265 7.08 -27.87 28.02
C ARG A 265 6.50 -27.66 26.62
N GLU A 266 6.12 -28.73 25.92
CA GLU A 266 5.46 -28.65 24.62
C GLU A 266 4.12 -27.92 24.69
N VAL A 267 3.30 -28.22 25.69
CA VAL A 267 2.04 -27.54 25.94
C VAL A 267 2.27 -26.04 26.23
N CYS A 268 3.24 -25.71 27.07
CA CYS A 268 3.61 -24.32 27.34
C CYS A 268 4.06 -23.61 26.06
N MET A 269 4.85 -24.23 25.19
CA MET A 269 5.29 -23.65 23.92
C MET A 269 4.11 -23.40 22.97
N GLN A 270 3.13 -24.31 22.92
CA GLN A 270 1.92 -24.11 22.14
C GLN A 270 1.07 -22.96 22.68
N MET A 271 0.88 -22.92 24.03
CA MET A 271 0.16 -21.82 24.69
C MET A 271 0.85 -20.48 24.50
N LEU A 272 2.18 -20.44 24.58
CA LEU A 272 2.94 -19.21 24.35
C LEU A 272 2.78 -18.72 22.91
N ARG A 273 2.91 -19.62 21.93
CA ARG A 273 2.73 -19.29 20.51
C ARG A 273 1.32 -18.73 20.25
N ALA A 274 0.28 -19.33 20.81
CA ALA A 274 -1.09 -18.85 20.67
C ALA A 274 -1.27 -17.45 21.29
N ARG A 275 -0.72 -17.20 22.49
CA ARG A 275 -0.82 -15.87 23.12
C ARG A 275 -0.05 -14.79 22.39
N LEU A 276 1.15 -15.09 21.91
CA LEU A 276 1.94 -14.13 21.13
C LEU A 276 1.26 -13.81 19.79
N TYR A 277 0.66 -14.82 19.16
CA TYR A 277 -0.14 -14.62 17.94
C TYR A 277 -1.34 -13.72 18.20
N GLU A 278 -2.09 -13.95 19.29
CA GLU A 278 -3.25 -13.14 19.68
C GLU A 278 -2.84 -11.68 19.95
N MET A 279 -1.74 -11.46 20.67
CA MET A 279 -1.21 -10.11 20.94
C MET A 279 -0.81 -9.37 19.67
N GLU A 280 -0.13 -10.05 18.73
CA GLU A 280 0.27 -9.42 17.47
C GLU A 280 -0.94 -9.16 16.57
N LEU A 281 -1.94 -10.05 16.58
CA LEU A 281 -3.20 -9.84 15.88
C LEU A 281 -3.98 -8.63 16.44
N GLU A 282 -4.08 -8.49 17.77
CA GLU A 282 -4.71 -7.34 18.40
C GLU A 282 -3.99 -6.03 18.06
N LYS A 283 -2.66 -6.04 18.05
CA LYS A 283 -1.85 -4.88 17.67
C LYS A 283 -2.09 -4.50 16.22
N GLN A 284 -2.05 -5.46 15.29
CA GLN A 284 -2.32 -5.24 13.88
C GLN A 284 -3.73 -4.67 13.65
N GLN A 285 -4.75 -5.24 14.34
CA GLN A 285 -6.12 -4.73 14.26
C GLN A 285 -6.25 -3.30 14.82
N ALA A 286 -5.54 -2.98 15.89
CA ALA A 286 -5.54 -1.63 16.46
C ALA A 286 -4.87 -0.62 15.51
N GLU A 287 -3.76 -0.98 14.87
CA GLU A 287 -3.08 -0.15 13.87
C GLU A 287 -3.97 0.10 12.65
N LEU A 288 -4.56 -0.94 12.07
CA LEU A 288 -5.51 -0.82 10.95
C LEU A 288 -6.76 -0.02 11.33
N GLY A 289 -7.25 -0.19 12.56
CA GLY A 289 -8.38 0.59 13.09
C GLY A 289 -8.06 2.08 13.22
N ALA A 290 -6.86 2.41 13.69
CA ALA A 290 -6.39 3.79 13.79
C ALA A 290 -6.18 4.43 12.41
N GLU A 291 -5.57 3.70 11.49
CA GLU A 291 -5.39 4.14 10.10
C GLU A 291 -6.74 4.41 9.42
N ARG A 292 -7.67 3.47 9.53
CA ARG A 292 -9.04 3.64 9.04
C ARG A 292 -9.72 4.88 9.60
N GLN A 293 -9.64 5.09 10.92
CA GLN A 293 -10.25 6.25 11.57
C GLN A 293 -9.63 7.56 11.10
N SER A 294 -8.33 7.60 10.85
CA SER A 294 -7.64 8.77 10.31
C SER A 294 -8.11 9.13 8.89
N GLN A 295 -8.39 8.11 8.06
CA GLN A 295 -8.85 8.29 6.68
C GLN A 295 -10.29 8.82 6.58
N ILE A 296 -11.21 8.29 7.39
CA ILE A 296 -12.65 8.58 7.28
C ILE A 296 -13.15 9.69 8.19
N GLY A 297 -12.36 10.11 9.20
CA GLY A 297 -12.77 11.11 10.18
C GLY A 297 -14.12 10.76 10.82
N HIS A 298 -15.02 11.75 10.91
CA HIS A 298 -16.39 11.56 11.42
C HIS A 298 -17.46 11.39 10.32
N GLY A 299 -17.05 11.40 9.04
CA GLY A 299 -17.97 11.32 7.89
C GLY A 299 -18.86 12.54 7.69
N ASN A 300 -18.48 13.68 8.28
CA ASN A 300 -19.24 14.92 8.20
C ASN A 300 -19.17 15.53 6.79
N ARG A 301 -20.23 16.27 6.41
CA ARG A 301 -20.31 16.96 5.10
C ARG A 301 -19.19 17.98 4.88
N SER A 302 -18.57 18.50 5.94
CA SER A 302 -17.44 19.43 5.89
C SER A 302 -16.10 18.76 5.56
N GLU A 303 -15.94 17.49 5.91
CA GLU A 303 -14.69 16.70 5.75
C GLU A 303 -14.51 16.13 4.33
N LYS A 304 -15.35 16.55 3.39
CA LYS A 304 -15.36 16.03 2.03
C LYS A 304 -14.03 16.19 1.30
N ILE A 305 -13.56 15.12 0.69
CA ILE A 305 -12.45 15.14 -0.27
C ILE A 305 -12.96 15.42 -1.69
N ARG A 306 -14.14 14.87 -2.05
CA ARG A 306 -14.71 14.98 -3.40
C ARG A 306 -16.20 15.26 -3.35
N THR A 307 -16.67 16.11 -4.26
CA THR A 307 -18.12 16.41 -4.42
C THR A 307 -18.59 16.01 -5.80
N TYR A 308 -19.65 15.23 -5.83
CA TYR A 308 -20.38 14.78 -7.01
C TYR A 308 -21.65 15.62 -7.15
N ASN A 309 -21.68 16.57 -8.08
CA ASN A 309 -22.80 17.49 -8.30
C ASN A 309 -23.52 17.09 -9.60
N GLN A 310 -24.61 16.34 -9.46
CA GLN A 310 -25.40 15.86 -10.60
C GLN A 310 -26.05 17.00 -11.40
N PRO A 311 -26.72 18.01 -10.78
CA PRO A 311 -27.35 19.09 -11.54
C PRO A 311 -26.40 19.91 -12.40
N GLN A 312 -25.11 19.99 -12.02
CA GLN A 312 -24.10 20.70 -12.77
C GLN A 312 -23.23 19.78 -13.64
N ASP A 313 -23.55 18.49 -13.70
CA ASP A 313 -22.72 17.45 -14.35
C ASP A 313 -21.23 17.60 -14.00
N ARG A 314 -20.91 17.82 -12.71
CA ARG A 314 -19.56 18.12 -12.27
C ARG A 314 -19.14 17.28 -11.06
N VAL A 315 -17.93 16.75 -11.10
CA VAL A 315 -17.21 16.18 -9.97
C VAL A 315 -16.03 17.09 -9.66
N THR A 316 -15.89 17.51 -8.41
CA THR A 316 -14.77 18.34 -7.95
C THR A 316 -14.00 17.62 -6.87
N ASP A 317 -12.71 17.35 -7.08
CA ASP A 317 -11.80 16.95 -6.02
C ASP A 317 -11.23 18.19 -5.35
N HIS A 318 -11.53 18.34 -4.05
CA HIS A 318 -11.19 19.56 -3.29
C HIS A 318 -9.73 19.62 -2.86
N ARG A 319 -9.00 18.51 -2.91
CA ARG A 319 -7.58 18.45 -2.53
C ARG A 319 -6.71 19.22 -3.51
N ILE A 320 -7.05 19.13 -4.80
CA ILE A 320 -6.28 19.73 -5.90
C ILE A 320 -7.11 20.70 -6.76
N GLY A 321 -8.39 20.90 -6.42
CA GLY A 321 -9.30 21.76 -7.21
C GLY A 321 -9.64 21.20 -8.61
N PHE A 322 -9.40 19.92 -8.86
CA PHE A 322 -9.63 19.27 -10.15
C PHE A 322 -11.12 19.06 -10.41
N ASN A 323 -11.56 19.32 -11.64
CA ASN A 323 -12.95 19.13 -12.06
C ASN A 323 -13.04 18.12 -13.20
N SER A 324 -14.06 17.26 -13.15
CA SER A 324 -14.43 16.30 -14.17
C SER A 324 -15.94 16.22 -14.32
N THR A 325 -16.47 15.44 -15.27
CA THR A 325 -17.91 15.27 -15.47
C THR A 325 -18.47 14.23 -14.50
N TYR A 326 -19.70 14.47 -13.99
CA TYR A 326 -20.38 13.56 -13.06
C TYR A 326 -20.61 12.17 -13.68
N ASN A 327 -21.16 12.14 -14.91
CA ASN A 327 -21.43 10.90 -15.59
C ASN A 327 -20.13 10.15 -15.97
N GLY A 328 -19.11 10.86 -16.44
CA GLY A 328 -17.84 10.26 -16.80
C GLY A 328 -17.15 9.57 -15.62
N VAL A 329 -17.16 10.19 -14.44
CA VAL A 329 -16.55 9.60 -13.23
C VAL A 329 -17.39 8.44 -12.69
N LEU A 330 -18.73 8.61 -12.54
CA LEU A 330 -19.58 7.55 -11.97
C LEU A 330 -19.76 6.35 -12.90
N LEU A 331 -19.64 6.51 -14.20
CA LEU A 331 -19.61 5.40 -15.15
C LEU A 331 -18.23 4.71 -15.25
N GLY A 332 -17.22 5.27 -14.60
CA GLY A 332 -15.90 4.67 -14.45
C GLY A 332 -14.84 5.12 -15.45
N ASP A 333 -15.21 5.77 -16.55
CA ASP A 333 -14.28 6.09 -17.64
C ASP A 333 -13.29 7.21 -17.26
N GLN A 334 -13.71 8.19 -16.44
CA GLN A 334 -12.89 9.35 -16.07
C GLN A 334 -12.36 9.31 -14.63
N LEU A 335 -12.59 8.25 -13.87
CA LEU A 335 -12.02 8.12 -12.54
C LEU A 335 -10.49 8.04 -12.60
N GLY A 336 -9.94 7.36 -13.60
CA GLY A 336 -8.50 7.28 -13.84
C GLY A 336 -7.84 8.64 -13.96
N THR A 337 -8.43 9.57 -14.71
CA THR A 337 -7.87 10.92 -14.89
C THR A 337 -7.84 11.74 -13.60
N VAL A 338 -8.84 11.56 -12.72
CA VAL A 338 -8.86 12.20 -11.39
C VAL A 338 -7.73 11.66 -10.52
N ILE A 339 -7.55 10.33 -10.51
CA ILE A 339 -6.49 9.67 -9.75
C ILE A 339 -5.10 10.06 -10.27
N GLU A 340 -4.91 10.12 -11.59
CA GLU A 340 -3.66 10.55 -12.22
C GLU A 340 -3.30 12.00 -11.86
N ALA A 341 -4.30 12.90 -11.83
CA ALA A 341 -4.09 14.28 -11.38
C ALA A 341 -3.67 14.35 -9.90
N LEU A 342 -4.26 13.51 -9.03
CA LEU A 342 -3.88 13.41 -7.61
C LEU A 342 -2.47 12.83 -7.44
N ALA A 343 -2.14 11.80 -8.21
CA ALA A 343 -0.81 11.21 -8.20
C ALA A 343 0.25 12.22 -8.68
N ALA A 344 -0.04 13.02 -9.70
CA ALA A 344 0.84 14.10 -10.17
C ALA A 344 1.04 15.18 -9.11
N ALA A 345 -0.02 15.55 -8.37
CA ALA A 345 0.08 16.51 -7.28
C ALA A 345 0.91 15.95 -6.10
N GLU A 346 0.73 14.67 -5.71
CA GLU A 346 1.56 14.01 -4.70
C GLU A 346 3.04 13.97 -5.12
N ARG A 347 3.31 13.70 -6.41
CA ARG A 347 4.68 13.73 -6.97
C ARG A 347 5.31 15.10 -6.81
N ALA A 348 4.60 16.14 -7.20
CA ALA A 348 5.10 17.52 -7.11
C ALA A 348 5.38 17.93 -5.66
N GLU A 349 4.51 17.54 -4.72
CA GLU A 349 4.69 17.82 -3.30
C GLU A 349 5.92 17.08 -2.73
N LYS A 350 6.08 15.80 -3.03
CA LYS A 350 7.24 15.00 -2.59
C LYS A 350 8.55 15.54 -3.15
N LEU A 351 8.57 15.96 -4.43
CA LEU A 351 9.73 16.61 -5.03
C LEU A 351 10.08 17.93 -4.34
N ALA A 352 9.07 18.75 -3.99
CA ALA A 352 9.29 19.99 -3.28
C ALA A 352 9.82 19.81 -1.84
N GLN A 353 9.50 18.68 -1.20
CA GLN A 353 10.01 18.33 0.14
C GLN A 353 11.41 17.70 0.11
N ALA A 354 11.82 17.12 -1.02
CA ALA A 354 13.11 16.46 -1.20
C ALA A 354 14.25 17.42 -1.61
N VAL A 355 13.92 18.68 -1.97
CA VAL A 355 14.84 19.77 -2.27
C VAL A 355 15.12 20.58 -1.03
#